data_50bf2fcfebf726cf952e4e023974bdab
#
_entry.id   50bf2fcfebf726cf952e4e023974bdab
#
_cell.length_a   1.000
_cell.length_b   1.000
_cell.length_c   1.000
_cell.angle_alpha   90.00
_cell.angle_beta   90.00
_cell.angle_gamma   90.00
#
_symmetry.space_group_name_H-M   'P 1'
#
loop_
_entity.id
_entity.type
_entity.pdbx_description
1 polymer ?
#
loop_
_entity_poly.entity_id
_entity_poly.type
_entity_poly.pdbx_seq_one_letter_code
_entity_poly.pdbx_strand_id
1 'polypeptide(L)'
;LGKTLTSVLDIQGEDGRIDLPIKDSIRRELENPVHRAAALAKAETLVAGIRGHLSSATWFHDAWTKGALDQLELSFNAACERWRSLYRSAVRQRELHHKIIVDHARPDAERNHSRRLRAQAESQIRLLTEAEGVYEGDFYSYRYFAAEGFLPGYNFPRLPLSAYVPGRGGNRGRDEFLSRPRFLAIPEFGPRALVYHEGSR
;
A
#
# COMPACT_ATOMS: atom_id res chain seq x y z
N LEU A 1 -2.17 -10.60 12.03
CA LEU A 1 -3.10 -10.21 10.97
C LEU A 1 -3.51 -8.76 11.25
N GLY A 2 -3.48 -7.77 10.66
CA GLY A 2 -3.87 -6.39 11.01
C GLY A 2 -2.71 -5.41 11.09
N LYS A 3 -1.59 -5.71 10.41
CA LYS A 3 -0.44 -4.80 10.35
C LYS A 3 -0.32 -4.21 8.96
N THR A 4 -0.03 -2.92 8.89
CA THR A 4 0.29 -2.22 7.63
C THR A 4 1.71 -2.57 7.17
N LEU A 5 2.13 -2.02 6.02
CA LEU A 5 3.50 -2.22 5.52
C LEU A 5 4.58 -1.63 6.44
N THR A 6 4.23 -0.82 7.43
CA THR A 6 5.17 -0.39 8.48
C THR A 6 5.71 -1.56 9.33
N SER A 7 5.05 -2.71 9.29
CA SER A 7 5.58 -3.95 9.89
C SER A 7 6.69 -4.59 9.04
N VAL A 8 6.74 -4.28 7.75
CA VAL A 8 7.66 -4.86 6.76
C VAL A 8 8.76 -3.88 6.38
N LEU A 9 8.42 -2.61 6.22
CA LEU A 9 9.33 -1.55 5.82
C LEU A 9 9.79 -0.74 7.01
N ASP A 10 11.05 -0.32 7.00
CA ASP A 10 11.57 0.62 7.97
C ASP A 10 11.24 2.05 7.54
N ILE A 11 10.39 2.70 8.33
CA ILE A 11 9.99 4.09 8.12
C ILE A 11 10.72 5.07 9.04
N GLN A 12 11.52 4.54 9.98
CA GLN A 12 12.23 5.33 11.01
C GLN A 12 13.70 5.57 10.67
N GLY A 13 14.09 5.41 9.41
CA GLY A 13 15.47 5.57 8.98
C GLY A 13 16.10 6.82 9.55
N GLU A 14 17.19 6.69 10.29
CA GLU A 14 18.07 7.77 10.70
C GLU A 14 18.47 8.57 9.45
N ASP A 15 18.53 9.88 9.52
CA ASP A 15 18.93 10.79 8.45
C ASP A 15 17.93 11.11 7.33
N GLY A 16 16.63 10.98 7.54
CA GLY A 16 15.66 11.37 6.50
C GLY A 16 15.79 10.55 5.21
N ARG A 17 16.38 9.36 5.28
CA ARG A 17 16.45 8.42 4.16
C ARG A 17 15.05 7.98 3.77
N ILE A 18 14.65 8.41 2.59
CA ILE A 18 13.35 8.08 2.01
C ILE A 18 13.40 6.72 1.29
N ASP A 19 14.44 5.91 1.54
CA ASP A 19 14.64 4.62 0.89
C ASP A 19 13.61 3.57 1.34
N LEU A 20 13.14 3.68 2.59
CA LEU A 20 12.14 2.77 3.18
C LEU A 20 12.51 1.30 2.95
N PRO A 21 13.68 0.84 3.42
CA PRO A 21 14.14 -0.50 3.15
C PRO A 21 13.27 -1.56 3.82
N ILE A 22 13.33 -2.78 3.31
CA ILE A 22 12.76 -3.93 4.01
C ILE A 22 13.52 -4.10 5.32
N LYS A 23 12.80 -4.29 6.43
CA LYS A 23 13.39 -4.53 7.74
C LYS A 23 14.32 -5.74 7.72
N ASP A 24 15.45 -5.64 8.39
CA ASP A 24 16.46 -6.72 8.45
C ASP A 24 15.89 -8.04 9.00
N SER A 25 14.93 -7.97 9.92
CA SER A 25 14.25 -9.16 10.43
C SER A 25 13.50 -9.90 9.32
N ILE A 26 12.84 -9.20 8.43
CA ILE A 26 12.12 -9.80 7.29
C ILE A 26 13.10 -10.30 6.24
N ARG A 27 14.17 -9.55 5.96
CA ARG A 27 15.20 -9.97 5.01
C ARG A 27 15.86 -11.28 5.44
N ARG A 28 16.27 -11.39 6.72
CA ARG A 28 16.84 -12.62 7.26
C ARG A 28 15.92 -13.83 7.12
N GLU A 29 14.61 -13.63 7.29
CA GLU A 29 13.64 -14.72 7.09
C GLU A 29 13.53 -15.14 5.61
N LEU A 30 13.55 -14.17 4.67
CA LEU A 30 13.53 -14.46 3.24
C LEU A 30 14.81 -15.16 2.74
N GLU A 31 15.96 -14.82 3.34
CA GLU A 31 17.26 -15.38 3.01
C GLU A 31 17.55 -16.70 3.74
N ASN A 32 16.75 -17.06 4.77
CA ASN A 32 17.00 -18.23 5.61
C ASN A 32 17.01 -19.52 4.79
N PRO A 33 18.17 -20.25 4.73
CA PRO A 33 18.30 -21.42 3.88
C PRO A 33 17.39 -22.58 4.30
N VAL A 34 17.07 -22.69 5.59
CA VAL A 34 16.17 -23.74 6.10
C VAL A 34 14.73 -23.46 5.62
N HIS A 35 14.29 -22.21 5.72
CA HIS A 35 12.95 -21.81 5.26
C HIS A 35 12.83 -21.91 3.74
N ARG A 36 13.87 -21.52 3.00
CA ARG A 36 13.92 -21.66 1.54
C ARG A 36 13.87 -23.12 1.10
N ALA A 37 14.64 -23.99 1.72
CA ALA A 37 14.61 -25.42 1.42
C ALA A 37 13.25 -26.06 1.72
N ALA A 38 12.65 -25.72 2.85
CA ALA A 38 11.31 -26.21 3.20
C ALA A 38 10.22 -25.69 2.23
N ALA A 39 10.32 -24.44 1.81
CA ALA A 39 9.42 -23.87 0.81
C ALA A 39 9.56 -24.55 -0.55
N LEU A 40 10.79 -24.80 -0.99
CA LEU A 40 11.09 -25.52 -2.23
C LEU A 40 10.49 -26.93 -2.22
N ALA A 41 10.74 -27.69 -1.17
CA ALA A 41 10.21 -29.04 -1.03
C ALA A 41 8.67 -29.10 -1.07
N LYS A 42 7.99 -28.13 -0.40
CA LYS A 42 6.55 -28.02 -0.46
C LYS A 42 6.06 -27.67 -1.87
N ALA A 43 6.71 -26.72 -2.54
CA ALA A 43 6.36 -26.32 -3.89
C ALA A 43 6.56 -27.46 -4.90
N GLU A 44 7.65 -28.21 -4.81
CA GLU A 44 7.91 -29.38 -5.64
C GLU A 44 6.86 -30.49 -5.43
N THR A 45 6.44 -30.73 -4.18
CA THR A 45 5.37 -31.68 -3.86
C THR A 45 4.06 -31.28 -4.52
N LEU A 46 3.68 -29.99 -4.45
CA LEU A 46 2.47 -29.48 -5.08
C LEU A 46 2.54 -29.58 -6.60
N VAL A 47 3.67 -29.19 -7.19
CA VAL A 47 3.90 -29.26 -8.63
C VAL A 47 3.86 -30.71 -9.12
N ALA A 48 4.43 -31.66 -8.39
CA ALA A 48 4.36 -33.08 -8.73
C ALA A 48 2.91 -33.58 -8.81
N GLY A 49 2.05 -33.15 -7.88
CA GLY A 49 0.63 -33.51 -7.85
C GLY A 49 -0.18 -33.00 -9.05
N ILE A 50 0.25 -31.87 -9.68
CA ILE A 50 -0.46 -31.26 -10.80
C ILE A 50 0.34 -31.28 -12.11
N ARG A 51 1.45 -32.01 -12.16
CA ARG A 51 2.38 -32.01 -13.30
C ARG A 51 1.71 -32.38 -14.62
N GLY A 52 0.73 -33.28 -14.60
CA GLY A 52 -0.06 -33.66 -15.79
C GLY A 52 -0.79 -32.46 -16.41
N HIS A 53 -1.30 -31.55 -15.58
CA HIS A 53 -1.97 -30.33 -16.05
C HIS A 53 -0.98 -29.24 -16.47
N LEU A 54 0.21 -29.23 -15.88
CA LEU A 54 1.26 -28.25 -16.20
C LEU A 54 2.03 -28.58 -17.49
N SER A 55 2.02 -29.85 -17.93
CA SER A 55 2.76 -30.29 -19.12
C SER A 55 2.35 -29.61 -20.42
N SER A 56 1.13 -29.09 -20.51
CA SER A 56 0.62 -28.33 -21.64
C SER A 56 0.89 -26.82 -21.54
N ALA A 57 1.39 -26.33 -20.40
CA ALA A 57 1.64 -24.92 -20.19
C ALA A 57 3.01 -24.52 -20.75
N THR A 58 3.04 -23.59 -21.70
CA THR A 58 4.27 -23.15 -22.40
C THR A 58 5.27 -22.44 -21.50
N TRP A 59 4.82 -21.90 -20.37
CA TRP A 59 5.67 -21.19 -19.39
C TRP A 59 6.28 -22.12 -18.34
N PHE A 60 5.78 -23.36 -18.22
CA PHE A 60 6.24 -24.29 -17.19
C PHE A 60 7.45 -25.10 -17.68
N HIS A 61 8.47 -25.20 -16.85
CA HIS A 61 9.66 -26.02 -17.04
C HIS A 61 10.18 -26.55 -15.68
N ASP A 62 11.00 -27.58 -15.67
CA ASP A 62 11.43 -28.26 -14.46
C ASP A 62 12.14 -27.34 -13.42
N ALA A 63 12.83 -26.30 -13.88
CA ALA A 63 13.49 -25.34 -13.00
C ALA A 63 12.59 -24.19 -12.55
N TRP A 64 11.30 -24.16 -12.94
CA TRP A 64 10.40 -23.03 -12.65
C TRP A 64 10.25 -22.76 -11.15
N THR A 65 10.07 -23.79 -10.32
CA THR A 65 9.88 -23.69 -8.88
C THR A 65 11.09 -23.04 -8.21
N LYS A 66 12.28 -23.51 -8.58
CA LYS A 66 13.55 -22.95 -8.09
C LYS A 66 13.71 -21.49 -8.53
N GLY A 67 13.47 -21.20 -9.80
CA GLY A 67 13.55 -19.85 -10.35
C GLY A 67 12.59 -18.89 -9.67
N ALA A 68 11.37 -19.31 -9.34
CA ALA A 68 10.40 -18.52 -8.60
C ALA A 68 10.90 -18.18 -7.19
N LEU A 69 11.52 -19.14 -6.49
CA LEU A 69 12.12 -18.91 -5.16
C LEU A 69 13.37 -18.03 -5.21
N ASP A 70 14.17 -18.15 -6.25
CA ASP A 70 15.37 -17.32 -6.42
C ASP A 70 15.02 -15.85 -6.68
N GLN A 71 13.84 -15.59 -7.28
CA GLN A 71 13.32 -14.24 -7.52
C GLN A 71 12.43 -13.71 -6.38
N LEU A 72 12.21 -14.49 -5.32
CA LEU A 72 11.26 -14.15 -4.26
C LEU A 72 11.54 -12.78 -3.61
N GLU A 73 12.80 -12.53 -3.21
CA GLU A 73 13.20 -11.29 -2.57
C GLU A 73 13.03 -10.08 -3.49
N LEU A 74 13.43 -10.22 -4.74
CA LEU A 74 13.29 -9.17 -5.75
C LEU A 74 11.82 -8.84 -5.99
N SER A 75 10.98 -9.85 -6.15
CA SER A 75 9.53 -9.71 -6.36
C SER A 75 8.84 -9.10 -5.15
N PHE A 76 9.23 -9.49 -3.94
CA PHE A 76 8.71 -8.93 -2.70
C PHE A 76 9.07 -7.45 -2.56
N ASN A 77 10.32 -7.11 -2.84
CA ASN A 77 10.79 -5.73 -2.81
C ASN A 77 10.08 -4.86 -3.85
N ALA A 78 9.89 -5.38 -5.07
CA ALA A 78 9.15 -4.70 -6.13
C ALA A 78 7.67 -4.47 -5.74
N ALA A 79 7.04 -5.44 -5.10
CA ALA A 79 5.67 -5.28 -4.61
C ALA A 79 5.52 -4.15 -3.57
N CYS A 80 6.57 -3.83 -2.83
CA CYS A 80 6.54 -2.72 -1.87
C CYS A 80 6.66 -1.32 -2.53
N GLU A 81 7.07 -1.22 -3.80
CA GLU A 81 7.47 0.05 -4.40
C GLU A 81 6.32 1.05 -4.56
N ARG A 82 5.12 0.58 -4.87
CA ARG A 82 3.95 1.45 -4.96
C ARG A 82 3.62 2.11 -3.61
N TRP A 83 3.68 1.35 -2.51
CA TRP A 83 3.47 1.90 -1.18
C TRP A 83 4.54 2.94 -0.82
N ARG A 84 5.82 2.64 -1.13
CA ARG A 84 6.92 3.60 -0.95
C ARG A 84 6.68 4.89 -1.71
N SER A 85 6.25 4.79 -2.96
CA SER A 85 5.95 5.94 -3.80
C SER A 85 4.83 6.79 -3.22
N LEU A 86 3.74 6.18 -2.76
CA LEU A 86 2.62 6.87 -2.11
C LEU A 86 3.07 7.57 -0.81
N TYR A 87 3.82 6.86 0.04
CA TYR A 87 4.32 7.40 1.30
C TYR A 87 5.27 8.58 1.08
N ARG A 88 6.26 8.41 0.20
CA ARG A 88 7.21 9.49 -0.18
C ARG A 88 6.48 10.72 -0.73
N SER A 89 5.48 10.51 -1.56
CA SER A 89 4.68 11.60 -2.13
C SER A 89 3.94 12.37 -1.04
N ALA A 90 3.27 11.67 -0.13
CA ALA A 90 2.54 12.29 0.98
C ALA A 90 3.48 13.05 1.93
N VAL A 91 4.65 12.49 2.26
CA VAL A 91 5.66 13.17 3.09
C VAL A 91 6.15 14.45 2.40
N ARG A 92 6.51 14.38 1.11
CA ARG A 92 6.96 15.58 0.36
C ARG A 92 5.89 16.67 0.32
N GLN A 93 4.62 16.30 0.10
CA GLN A 93 3.51 17.27 0.11
C GLN A 93 3.35 17.92 1.49
N ARG A 94 3.39 17.12 2.56
CA ARG A 94 3.34 17.65 3.93
C ARG A 94 4.44 18.67 4.18
N GLU A 95 5.67 18.37 3.80
CA GLU A 95 6.82 19.24 3.97
C GLU A 95 6.76 20.51 3.12
N LEU A 96 6.35 20.36 1.84
CA LEU A 96 6.17 21.49 0.93
C LEU A 96 5.15 22.48 1.49
N HIS A 97 3.98 21.98 1.89
CA HIS A 97 2.93 22.84 2.42
C HIS A 97 3.27 23.38 3.81
N HIS A 98 4.06 22.65 4.60
CA HIS A 98 4.59 23.20 5.86
C HIS A 98 5.49 24.41 5.62
N LYS A 99 6.42 24.37 4.66
CA LYS A 99 7.27 25.50 4.30
C LYS A 99 6.45 26.74 3.87
N ILE A 100 5.39 26.53 3.08
CA ILE A 100 4.49 27.62 2.66
C ILE A 100 3.74 28.24 3.86
N ILE A 101 3.29 27.41 4.80
CA ILE A 101 2.54 27.86 5.99
C ILE A 101 3.40 28.75 6.89
N VAL A 102 4.67 28.42 7.06
CA VAL A 102 5.58 29.17 7.93
C VAL A 102 6.22 30.40 7.25
N ASP A 103 6.08 30.53 5.95
CA ASP A 103 6.55 31.68 5.19
C ASP A 103 5.57 32.84 5.34
N HIS A 104 5.91 33.78 6.24
CA HIS A 104 5.09 34.95 6.51
C HIS A 104 5.05 35.98 5.36
N ALA A 105 5.93 35.87 4.36
CA ALA A 105 5.89 36.72 3.18
C ALA A 105 4.77 36.35 2.22
N ARG A 106 4.15 35.17 2.37
CA ARG A 106 3.07 34.71 1.51
C ARG A 106 1.70 35.21 1.95
N PRO A 107 0.78 35.41 0.98
CA PRO A 107 -0.59 35.79 1.29
C PRO A 107 -1.31 34.80 2.20
N ASP A 108 -2.17 35.30 3.08
CA ASP A 108 -2.98 34.47 3.99
C ASP A 108 -3.83 33.42 3.25
N ALA A 109 -4.36 33.78 2.09
CA ALA A 109 -5.14 32.85 1.27
C ALA A 109 -4.32 31.64 0.84
N GLU A 110 -3.07 31.82 0.43
CA GLU A 110 -2.15 30.77 0.04
C GLU A 110 -1.75 29.90 1.24
N ARG A 111 -1.47 30.52 2.38
CA ARG A 111 -1.16 29.80 3.62
C ARG A 111 -2.36 28.96 4.11
N ASN A 112 -3.56 29.50 4.02
CA ASN A 112 -4.80 28.77 4.38
C ASN A 112 -5.09 27.60 3.43
N HIS A 113 -4.85 27.77 2.13
CA HIS A 113 -4.93 26.67 1.16
C HIS A 113 -3.90 25.57 1.49
N SER A 114 -2.66 25.96 1.79
CA SER A 114 -1.60 25.02 2.15
C SER A 114 -1.87 24.29 3.47
N ARG A 115 -2.54 24.91 4.44
CA ARG A 115 -2.98 24.21 5.66
C ARG A 115 -3.92 23.03 5.34
N ARG A 116 -4.86 23.23 4.41
CA ARG A 116 -5.78 22.16 3.97
C ARG A 116 -5.04 21.03 3.26
N LEU A 117 -4.12 21.37 2.34
CA LEU A 117 -3.34 20.37 1.61
C LEU A 117 -2.37 19.61 2.52
N ARG A 118 -1.79 20.28 3.53
CA ARG A 118 -0.99 19.61 4.55
C ARG A 118 -1.82 18.62 5.37
N ALA A 119 -3.00 19.00 5.82
CA ALA A 119 -3.91 18.12 6.56
C ALA A 119 -4.31 16.89 5.71
N GLN A 120 -4.56 17.09 4.41
CA GLN A 120 -4.81 15.99 3.48
C GLN A 120 -3.61 15.03 3.38
N ALA A 121 -2.39 15.56 3.26
CA ALA A 121 -1.17 14.73 3.22
C ALA A 121 -0.95 13.96 4.53
N GLU A 122 -1.21 14.58 5.69
CA GLU A 122 -1.14 13.94 7.00
C GLU A 122 -2.19 12.82 7.14
N SER A 123 -3.40 13.04 6.65
CA SER A 123 -4.44 12.00 6.62
C SER A 123 -4.06 10.83 5.71
N GLN A 124 -3.41 11.10 4.57
CA GLN A 124 -2.90 10.05 3.68
C GLN A 124 -1.77 9.24 4.33
N ILE A 125 -0.85 9.90 5.05
CA ILE A 125 0.21 9.21 5.82
C ILE A 125 -0.43 8.28 6.85
N ARG A 126 -1.40 8.76 7.63
CA ARG A 126 -2.12 7.93 8.62
C ARG A 126 -2.77 6.73 7.97
N LEU A 127 -3.48 6.90 6.86
CA LEU A 127 -4.10 5.79 6.12
C LEU A 127 -3.08 4.71 5.72
N LEU A 128 -1.86 5.10 5.35
CA LEU A 128 -0.80 4.17 4.96
C LEU A 128 -0.12 3.48 6.16
N THR A 129 -0.06 4.13 7.32
CA THR A 129 0.76 3.69 8.45
C THR A 129 -0.01 3.12 9.62
N GLU A 130 -1.25 3.56 9.84
CA GLU A 130 -2.05 3.14 10.98
C GLU A 130 -2.96 1.96 10.62
N ALA A 131 -2.99 0.97 11.52
CA ALA A 131 -3.85 -0.20 11.40
C ALA A 131 -5.16 -0.08 12.20
N GLU A 132 -5.27 0.95 13.04
CA GLU A 132 -6.40 1.16 13.95
C GLU A 132 -7.23 2.38 13.54
N GLY A 133 -8.54 2.22 13.43
CA GLY A 133 -9.47 3.30 13.17
C GLY A 133 -10.63 2.93 12.23
N VAL A 134 -11.40 3.93 11.81
CA VAL A 134 -12.57 3.81 10.92
C VAL A 134 -12.23 3.17 9.56
N TYR A 135 -10.96 3.17 9.19
CA TYR A 135 -10.42 2.66 7.92
C TYR A 135 -9.76 1.28 8.07
N GLU A 136 -10.16 0.52 9.08
CA GLU A 136 -9.64 -0.81 9.34
C GLU A 136 -9.63 -1.67 8.08
N GLY A 137 -8.45 -2.07 7.67
CA GLY A 137 -8.24 -3.11 6.68
C GLY A 137 -7.86 -2.67 5.27
N ASP A 138 -7.87 -1.38 4.91
CA ASP A 138 -7.58 -0.98 3.53
C ASP A 138 -6.09 -1.18 3.16
N PHE A 139 -5.17 -0.88 4.07
CA PHE A 139 -3.73 -1.06 3.85
C PHE A 139 -3.10 -2.17 4.68
N TYR A 140 -3.86 -3.18 5.07
CA TYR A 140 -3.26 -4.39 5.63
C TYR A 140 -2.33 -5.05 4.62
N SER A 141 -1.16 -5.47 5.08
CA SER A 141 -0.09 -6.00 4.23
C SER A 141 -0.55 -7.12 3.29
N TYR A 142 -1.39 -8.03 3.75
CA TYR A 142 -1.90 -9.12 2.91
C TYR A 142 -2.79 -8.62 1.77
N ARG A 143 -3.70 -7.69 2.03
CA ARG A 143 -4.55 -7.08 0.99
C ARG A 143 -3.72 -6.29 0.00
N TYR A 144 -2.75 -5.55 0.52
CA TYR A 144 -1.83 -4.81 -0.31
C TYR A 144 -1.04 -5.72 -1.25
N PHE A 145 -0.40 -6.77 -0.73
CA PHE A 145 0.37 -7.72 -1.54
C PHE A 145 -0.50 -8.50 -2.55
N ALA A 146 -1.77 -8.76 -2.22
CA ALA A 146 -2.71 -9.32 -3.19
C ALA A 146 -3.08 -8.29 -4.29
N ALA A 147 -3.21 -7.02 -3.94
CA ALA A 147 -3.48 -5.95 -4.90
C ALA A 147 -2.31 -5.71 -5.86
N GLU A 148 -1.07 -5.88 -5.39
CA GLU A 148 0.15 -5.80 -6.19
C GLU A 148 0.48 -7.11 -6.94
N GLY A 149 -0.33 -8.15 -6.76
CA GLY A 149 -0.15 -9.43 -7.47
C GLY A 149 0.94 -10.33 -6.88
N PHE A 150 1.53 -9.96 -5.75
CA PHE A 150 2.52 -10.79 -5.06
C PHE A 150 1.87 -11.99 -4.33
N LEU A 151 0.68 -11.80 -3.76
CA LEU A 151 -0.14 -12.87 -3.21
C LEU A 151 -1.35 -13.16 -4.10
N PRO A 152 -1.88 -14.40 -4.09
CA PRO A 152 -3.02 -14.77 -4.90
C PRO A 152 -4.29 -14.03 -4.47
N GLY A 153 -4.87 -13.24 -5.38
CA GLY A 153 -6.02 -12.38 -5.12
C GLY A 153 -7.33 -13.11 -4.82
N TYR A 154 -7.40 -14.43 -5.08
CA TYR A 154 -8.59 -15.23 -4.74
C TYR A 154 -8.70 -15.54 -3.24
N ASN A 155 -7.58 -15.59 -2.53
CA ASN A 155 -7.55 -15.78 -1.07
C ASN A 155 -7.51 -14.46 -0.29
N PHE A 156 -7.00 -13.39 -0.92
CA PHE A 156 -6.82 -12.09 -0.30
C PHE A 156 -7.55 -11.04 -1.13
N PRO A 157 -8.66 -10.48 -0.66
CA PRO A 157 -9.40 -9.47 -1.41
C PRO A 157 -8.51 -8.26 -1.72
N ARG A 158 -8.62 -7.78 -2.96
CA ARG A 158 -7.86 -6.61 -3.43
C ARG A 158 -8.26 -5.37 -2.66
N LEU A 159 -7.29 -4.45 -2.52
CA LEU A 159 -7.55 -3.13 -1.93
C LEU A 159 -8.68 -2.40 -2.68
N PRO A 160 -9.64 -1.82 -1.95
CA PRO A 160 -10.56 -0.87 -2.50
C PRO A 160 -9.82 0.40 -2.96
N LEU A 161 -10.51 1.26 -3.69
CA LEU A 161 -10.07 2.63 -3.92
C LEU A 161 -10.75 3.54 -2.89
N SER A 162 -9.95 4.42 -2.28
CA SER A 162 -10.43 5.36 -1.27
C SER A 162 -10.29 6.79 -1.78
N ALA A 163 -11.40 7.53 -1.75
CA ALA A 163 -11.43 8.96 -2.02
C ALA A 163 -11.44 9.74 -0.71
N TYR A 164 -10.61 10.76 -0.61
CA TYR A 164 -10.57 11.66 0.53
C TYR A 164 -11.74 12.64 0.48
N VAL A 165 -12.51 12.68 1.55
CA VAL A 165 -13.63 13.63 1.75
C VAL A 165 -13.21 14.60 2.85
N PRO A 166 -12.90 15.87 2.51
CA PRO A 166 -12.54 16.85 3.52
C PRO A 166 -13.73 17.17 4.42
N GLY A 167 -13.51 17.19 5.72
CA GLY A 167 -14.51 17.60 6.70
C GLY A 167 -15.00 19.02 6.40
N ARG A 168 -16.30 19.24 6.29
CA ARG A 168 -16.88 20.60 6.12
C ARG A 168 -16.70 21.38 7.42
N GLY A 169 -16.07 22.56 7.30
CA GLY A 169 -15.73 23.46 8.39
C GLY A 169 -16.92 23.79 9.29
N GLY A 170 -16.86 23.28 10.47
CA GLY A 170 -17.78 23.44 11.59
C GLY A 170 -17.48 22.31 12.58
N ASN A 171 -17.63 22.56 13.85
CA ASN A 171 -17.17 21.78 15.02
C ASN A 171 -17.49 20.25 15.03
N ARG A 172 -17.88 19.62 13.91
CA ARG A 172 -18.30 18.20 13.78
C ARG A 172 -17.80 17.47 12.53
N GLY A 173 -17.10 18.13 11.59
CA GLY A 173 -16.62 17.48 10.38
C GLY A 173 -15.27 16.83 10.60
N ARG A 174 -15.20 15.51 10.74
CA ARG A 174 -13.94 14.75 10.63
C ARG A 174 -13.63 14.54 9.16
N ASP A 175 -12.34 14.62 8.82
CA ASP A 175 -11.86 14.16 7.51
C ASP A 175 -12.19 12.68 7.36
N GLU A 176 -12.71 12.28 6.22
CA GLU A 176 -13.20 10.93 6.00
C GLU A 176 -12.65 10.36 4.67
N PHE A 177 -12.56 9.04 4.58
CA PHE A 177 -12.23 8.37 3.35
C PHE A 177 -13.39 7.49 2.90
N LEU A 178 -13.88 7.72 1.72
CA LEU A 178 -14.92 6.91 1.12
C LEU A 178 -14.28 5.77 0.33
N SER A 179 -14.39 4.54 0.85
CA SER A 179 -13.85 3.33 0.20
C SER A 179 -14.90 2.66 -0.67
N ARG A 180 -14.48 2.26 -1.88
CA ARG A 180 -15.31 1.50 -2.84
C ARG A 180 -14.50 0.36 -3.46
N PRO A 181 -15.12 -0.81 -3.70
CA PRO A 181 -14.51 -1.81 -4.56
C PRO A 181 -14.11 -1.21 -5.90
N ARG A 182 -12.99 -1.65 -6.47
CA ARG A 182 -12.40 -1.03 -7.68
C ARG A 182 -13.38 -0.88 -8.84
N PHE A 183 -14.24 -1.87 -9.06
CA PHE A 183 -15.22 -1.84 -10.16
C PHE A 183 -16.32 -0.77 -9.96
N LEU A 184 -16.66 -0.42 -8.73
CA LEU A 184 -17.58 0.68 -8.41
C LEU A 184 -16.85 2.03 -8.35
N ALA A 185 -15.61 2.04 -7.85
CA ALA A 185 -14.83 3.26 -7.71
C ALA A 185 -14.48 3.92 -9.05
N ILE A 186 -14.25 3.12 -10.10
CA ILE A 186 -13.91 3.64 -11.44
C ILE A 186 -15.00 4.58 -11.97
N PRO A 187 -16.30 4.19 -12.02
CA PRO A 187 -17.35 5.10 -12.44
C PRO A 187 -17.70 6.17 -11.39
N GLU A 188 -17.69 5.83 -10.08
CA GLU A 188 -18.10 6.74 -9.02
C GLU A 188 -17.08 7.86 -8.75
N PHE A 189 -15.77 7.57 -8.82
CA PHE A 189 -14.71 8.54 -8.57
C PHE A 189 -14.15 9.17 -9.86
N GLY A 190 -14.83 8.96 -10.99
CA GLY A 190 -14.45 9.54 -12.27
C GLY A 190 -14.59 11.07 -12.30
N PRO A 191 -13.90 11.74 -13.24
CA PRO A 191 -14.03 13.19 -13.41
C PRO A 191 -15.49 13.62 -13.62
N ARG A 192 -15.93 14.62 -12.86
CA ARG A 192 -17.33 15.15 -12.86
C ARG A 192 -18.39 14.19 -12.30
N ALA A 193 -18.00 13.03 -11.76
CA ALA A 193 -18.93 12.18 -11.04
C ALA A 193 -19.35 12.86 -9.72
N LEU A 194 -20.63 12.74 -9.37
CA LEU A 194 -21.15 13.22 -8.09
C LEU A 194 -21.34 12.01 -7.18
N VAL A 195 -20.65 12.04 -6.05
CA VAL A 195 -20.75 10.98 -5.05
C VAL A 195 -21.60 11.48 -3.90
N TYR A 196 -22.66 10.75 -3.58
CA TYR A 196 -23.50 11.02 -2.41
C TYR A 196 -23.01 10.18 -1.24
N HIS A 197 -22.70 10.84 -0.13
CA HIS A 197 -22.25 10.20 1.10
C HIS A 197 -22.97 10.82 2.29
N GLU A 198 -23.61 10.00 3.12
CA GLU A 198 -24.37 10.40 4.33
C GLU A 198 -25.33 11.57 4.09
N GLY A 199 -26.04 11.56 2.96
CA GLY A 199 -27.01 12.60 2.60
C GLY A 199 -26.40 13.93 2.20
N SER A 200 -25.09 14.02 2.02
CA SER A 200 -24.36 15.17 1.49
C SER A 200 -23.77 14.88 0.11
N ARG A 201 -23.50 15.97 -0.63
CA ARG A 201 -23.06 15.97 -2.04
C ARG A 201 -21.63 16.44 -2.14
#